data_3074d96998cb2b58371ddd6ef7335285
#
_entry.id   3074d96998cb2b58371ddd6ef7335285
#
_cell.length_a   1.000
_cell.length_b   1.000
_cell.length_c   1.000
_cell.angle_alpha   90.00
_cell.angle_beta   90.00
_cell.angle_gamma   90.00
#
_symmetry.space_group_name_H-M   'P 1'
#
loop_
_entity.id
_entity.type
_entity.pdbx_description
1 polymer ?
#
loop_
_entity_poly.entity_id
_entity_poly.type
_entity_poly.pdbx_seq_one_letter_code
_entity_poly.pdbx_strand_id
1 'polypeptide(L)'
;MKHISVTDTTIRQAGKAAGYTLSFREKIELAKLLDRLGVSVIELHAVENPKIDSLLIKSVASAVKESAVCVPVALDPASVSLVWAALKEAKHPRIQVPAPVSAVQMEYLAGKKPAAMLEAIRETVAAARAVCEDVEFLADDATRADPAFLAEALQTAIAAGAAGVTVCDAAGNMLPDAFGSFVRGIYEAVPQTKDVRFGVSCSDALSMADACAVSAIAAGAGEIKAAAYCVDTANLAHMAKLLAAKAQDFGVVSTLQFTQMNRLLSQIAWMCQTGRSQLSPFDNGVQTSSGAVLTVHDTQEAVMKMAAALGYDLSEEDGAKVYEAFCRIAAKKQTVGEKELDAIIASAALQVPPTYWLESYVINTGNTISASAQMKLTKNGQTLSGVSLGDGPVDAAFLAIESILGRHYELDDFQIQAVTEGREAMGESVVKLRSGGKLYSGRGISTDIIGASVHAYLNAINKIVYEEAANA
;
A
#
# COMPACT_ATOMS: atom_id res chain seq x y z
N MET A 1 -25.19 -9.28 -3.51
CA MET A 1 -24.51 -7.99 -3.76
C MET A 1 -23.54 -8.21 -4.91
N LYS A 2 -23.44 -7.26 -5.84
CA LYS A 2 -22.52 -7.31 -6.96
C LYS A 2 -21.10 -7.01 -6.46
N HIS A 3 -20.09 -7.75 -6.95
CA HIS A 3 -18.70 -7.44 -6.61
C HIS A 3 -18.23 -6.22 -7.42
N ILE A 4 -17.59 -5.25 -6.75
CA ILE A 4 -16.91 -4.12 -7.40
C ILE A 4 -15.41 -4.26 -7.22
N SER A 5 -14.69 -4.23 -8.33
CA SER A 5 -13.23 -4.26 -8.37
C SER A 5 -12.66 -2.84 -8.33
N VAL A 6 -11.61 -2.66 -7.56
CA VAL A 6 -10.83 -1.41 -7.55
C VAL A 6 -9.47 -1.71 -8.14
N THR A 7 -9.17 -1.09 -9.28
CA THR A 7 -7.87 -1.18 -9.95
C THR A 7 -7.02 0.03 -9.57
N ASP A 8 -5.86 -0.20 -8.99
CA ASP A 8 -4.90 0.87 -8.69
C ASP A 8 -3.95 1.10 -9.86
N THR A 9 -3.84 2.35 -10.28
CA THR A 9 -2.99 2.80 -11.39
C THR A 9 -1.79 3.64 -10.94
N THR A 10 -1.52 3.73 -9.63
CA THR A 10 -0.48 4.60 -9.06
C THR A 10 0.91 4.29 -9.64
N ILE A 11 1.27 3.01 -9.73
CA ILE A 11 2.58 2.60 -10.27
C ILE A 11 2.68 2.89 -11.77
N ARG A 12 1.57 2.70 -12.52
CA ARG A 12 1.50 3.04 -13.95
C ARG A 12 1.71 4.53 -14.19
N GLN A 13 1.19 5.38 -13.32
CA GLN A 13 1.26 6.83 -13.47
C GLN A 13 2.57 7.43 -12.97
N ALA A 14 3.35 6.68 -12.18
CA ALA A 14 4.65 7.12 -11.71
C ALA A 14 5.59 7.42 -12.90
N GLY A 15 6.17 8.62 -12.91
CA GLY A 15 7.02 9.11 -14.00
C GLY A 15 6.29 9.90 -15.08
N LYS A 16 4.94 9.88 -15.15
CA LYS A 16 4.17 10.69 -16.10
C LYS A 16 3.96 12.13 -15.64
N ALA A 17 3.84 12.32 -14.32
CA ALA A 17 3.68 13.64 -13.73
C ALA A 17 5.03 14.26 -13.36
N ALA A 18 5.21 15.54 -13.62
CA ALA A 18 6.40 16.26 -13.20
C ALA A 18 6.57 16.19 -11.68
N GLY A 19 7.73 15.68 -11.23
CA GLY A 19 8.06 15.55 -9.81
C GLY A 19 7.51 14.30 -9.11
N TYR A 20 6.84 13.40 -9.84
CA TYR A 20 6.41 12.12 -9.29
C TYR A 20 7.17 10.96 -9.93
N THR A 21 8.17 10.50 -9.23
CA THR A 21 8.97 9.33 -9.64
C THR A 21 9.09 8.38 -8.47
N LEU A 22 8.90 7.08 -8.74
CA LEU A 22 9.15 6.01 -7.78
C LEU A 22 10.37 5.21 -8.24
N SER A 23 11.28 4.96 -7.33
CA SER A 23 12.39 4.04 -7.56
C SER A 23 11.88 2.60 -7.75
N PHE A 24 12.74 1.73 -8.26
CA PHE A 24 12.42 0.32 -8.44
C PHE A 24 11.95 -0.35 -7.14
N ARG A 25 12.64 -0.07 -6.03
CA ARG A 25 12.29 -0.61 -4.71
C ARG A 25 10.97 -0.05 -4.18
N GLU A 26 10.74 1.24 -4.34
CA GLU A 26 9.49 1.90 -3.91
C GLU A 26 8.27 1.35 -4.66
N LYS A 27 8.40 1.06 -5.95
CA LYS A 27 7.32 0.42 -6.74
C LYS A 27 6.94 -0.97 -6.17
N ILE A 28 7.91 -1.77 -5.73
CA ILE A 28 7.65 -3.08 -5.13
C ILE A 28 7.00 -2.94 -3.75
N GLU A 29 7.50 -2.04 -2.91
CA GLU A 29 6.91 -1.80 -1.59
C GLU A 29 5.50 -1.22 -1.70
N LEU A 30 5.26 -0.31 -2.63
CA LEU A 30 3.93 0.20 -2.93
C LEU A 30 2.98 -0.91 -3.37
N ALA A 31 3.43 -1.81 -4.26
CA ALA A 31 2.62 -2.96 -4.69
C ALA A 31 2.21 -3.85 -3.51
N LYS A 32 3.13 -4.08 -2.54
CA LYS A 32 2.80 -4.82 -1.31
C LYS A 32 1.78 -4.11 -0.43
N LEU A 33 1.85 -2.78 -0.32
CA LEU A 33 0.87 -2.01 0.45
C LEU A 33 -0.50 -2.03 -0.21
N LEU A 34 -0.57 -1.91 -1.54
CA LEU A 34 -1.80 -2.00 -2.32
C LEU A 34 -2.43 -3.39 -2.21
N ASP A 35 -1.64 -4.45 -2.30
CA ASP A 35 -2.08 -5.83 -2.09
C ASP A 35 -2.67 -6.03 -0.69
N ARG A 36 -2.02 -5.50 0.35
CA ARG A 36 -2.53 -5.52 1.73
C ARG A 36 -3.78 -4.67 1.94
N LEU A 37 -3.94 -3.59 1.19
CA LEU A 37 -5.17 -2.79 1.19
C LEU A 37 -6.34 -3.56 0.57
N GLY A 38 -6.04 -4.59 -0.24
CA GLY A 38 -7.03 -5.42 -0.88
C GLY A 38 -7.58 -4.81 -2.16
N VAL A 39 -6.80 -3.98 -2.88
CA VAL A 39 -7.17 -3.59 -4.24
C VAL A 39 -7.27 -4.84 -5.12
N SER A 40 -8.23 -4.86 -6.01
CA SER A 40 -8.47 -6.04 -6.85
C SER A 40 -7.37 -6.24 -7.88
N VAL A 41 -6.82 -5.13 -8.40
CA VAL A 41 -5.81 -5.12 -9.46
C VAL A 41 -4.78 -4.04 -9.20
N ILE A 42 -3.53 -4.35 -9.45
CA ILE A 42 -2.39 -3.40 -9.47
C ILE A 42 -1.90 -3.29 -10.91
N GLU A 43 -2.04 -2.11 -11.51
CA GLU A 43 -1.68 -1.86 -12.89
C GLU A 43 -0.26 -1.28 -12.98
N LEU A 44 0.59 -1.94 -13.74
CA LEU A 44 1.95 -1.51 -14.03
C LEU A 44 2.00 -0.73 -15.36
N HIS A 45 3.11 -0.06 -15.62
CA HIS A 45 3.33 0.59 -16.91
C HIS A 45 3.65 -0.44 -18.02
N ALA A 46 3.46 -0.03 -19.27
CA ALA A 46 3.83 -0.84 -20.42
C ALA A 46 5.35 -1.09 -20.45
N VAL A 47 5.75 -2.17 -21.09
CA VAL A 47 7.17 -2.51 -21.26
C VAL A 47 7.78 -1.59 -22.31
N GLU A 48 8.59 -0.63 -21.87
CA GLU A 48 9.39 0.27 -22.72
C GLU A 48 10.84 -0.21 -22.80
N ASN A 49 11.42 -0.57 -21.65
CA ASN A 49 12.73 -1.18 -21.56
C ASN A 49 12.61 -2.66 -21.16
N PRO A 50 12.75 -3.60 -22.13
CA PRO A 50 12.48 -5.03 -21.87
C PRO A 50 13.28 -5.62 -20.70
N LYS A 51 14.50 -5.15 -20.45
CA LYS A 51 15.36 -5.68 -19.37
C LYS A 51 14.90 -5.20 -18.00
N ILE A 52 14.68 -3.88 -17.85
CA ILE A 52 14.33 -3.25 -16.57
C ILE A 52 12.88 -3.55 -16.21
N ASP A 53 11.97 -3.37 -17.16
CA ASP A 53 10.54 -3.50 -16.91
C ASP A 53 10.13 -4.96 -16.69
N SER A 54 10.73 -5.91 -17.42
CA SER A 54 10.51 -7.33 -17.15
C SER A 54 10.99 -7.74 -15.76
N LEU A 55 12.10 -7.14 -15.26
CA LEU A 55 12.56 -7.41 -13.90
C LEU A 55 11.59 -6.83 -12.86
N LEU A 56 11.05 -5.63 -13.09
CA LEU A 56 10.04 -5.02 -12.23
C LEU A 56 8.77 -5.88 -12.18
N ILE A 57 8.26 -6.28 -13.36
CA ILE A 57 7.05 -7.11 -13.46
C ILE A 57 7.25 -8.42 -12.67
N LYS A 58 8.36 -9.13 -12.85
CA LYS A 58 8.68 -10.36 -12.11
C LYS A 58 8.77 -10.12 -10.60
N SER A 59 9.41 -9.02 -10.19
CA SER A 59 9.55 -8.71 -8.77
C SER A 59 8.22 -8.37 -8.10
N VAL A 60 7.35 -7.61 -8.79
CA VAL A 60 5.99 -7.33 -8.32
C VAL A 60 5.14 -8.58 -8.32
N ALA A 61 5.20 -9.40 -9.39
CA ALA A 61 4.48 -10.67 -9.49
C ALA A 61 4.81 -11.63 -8.33
N SER A 62 6.09 -11.68 -7.91
CA SER A 62 6.51 -12.49 -6.76
C SER A 62 6.06 -11.90 -5.41
N ALA A 63 5.93 -10.58 -5.31
CA ALA A 63 5.61 -9.88 -4.06
C ALA A 63 4.11 -9.79 -3.78
N VAL A 64 3.28 -9.67 -4.81
CA VAL A 64 1.81 -9.56 -4.74
C VAL A 64 1.19 -10.96 -4.65
N LYS A 65 0.23 -11.12 -3.72
CA LYS A 65 -0.34 -12.46 -3.43
C LYS A 65 -1.83 -12.57 -3.70
N GLU A 66 -2.58 -11.51 -3.46
CA GLU A 66 -4.05 -11.54 -3.55
C GLU A 66 -4.59 -10.70 -4.71
N SER A 67 -3.95 -9.56 -5.00
CA SER A 67 -4.33 -8.71 -6.12
C SER A 67 -3.88 -9.29 -7.45
N ALA A 68 -4.61 -9.01 -8.52
CA ALA A 68 -4.13 -9.28 -9.88
C ALA A 68 -3.04 -8.26 -10.26
N VAL A 69 -2.00 -8.73 -10.95
CA VAL A 69 -0.98 -7.86 -11.53
C VAL A 69 -1.31 -7.66 -13.00
N CYS A 70 -1.61 -6.41 -13.37
CA CYS A 70 -2.02 -6.04 -14.70
C CYS A 70 -0.88 -5.32 -15.45
N VAL A 71 -0.59 -5.79 -16.67
CA VAL A 71 0.42 -5.17 -17.54
C VAL A 71 -0.18 -4.90 -18.90
N PRO A 72 -0.12 -3.64 -19.40
CA PRO A 72 -0.56 -3.31 -20.74
C PRO A 72 0.44 -3.81 -21.80
N VAL A 73 -0.10 -4.26 -22.92
CA VAL A 73 0.66 -4.58 -24.15
C VAL A 73 0.49 -3.49 -25.19
N ALA A 74 1.42 -3.38 -26.13
CA ALA A 74 1.18 -2.58 -27.32
C ALA A 74 0.07 -3.23 -28.16
N LEU A 75 -0.60 -2.45 -29.02
CA LEU A 75 -1.64 -2.95 -29.91
C LEU A 75 -1.01 -3.71 -31.12
N ASP A 76 -0.30 -4.79 -30.76
CA ASP A 76 0.43 -5.69 -31.65
C ASP A 76 0.55 -7.07 -30.98
N PRO A 77 0.13 -8.17 -31.61
CA PRO A 77 0.25 -9.52 -31.09
C PRO A 77 1.66 -9.93 -30.66
N ALA A 78 2.70 -9.39 -31.31
CA ALA A 78 4.08 -9.72 -30.98
C ALA A 78 4.50 -9.22 -29.56
N SER A 79 3.90 -8.14 -29.08
CA SER A 79 4.15 -7.57 -27.75
C SER A 79 3.67 -8.47 -26.61
N VAL A 80 2.68 -9.30 -26.86
CA VAL A 80 2.06 -10.20 -25.86
C VAL A 80 3.08 -11.19 -25.29
N SER A 81 3.90 -11.78 -26.14
CA SER A 81 4.89 -12.78 -25.73
C SER A 81 5.95 -12.21 -24.78
N LEU A 82 6.36 -10.96 -25.01
CA LEU A 82 7.32 -10.25 -24.16
C LEU A 82 6.75 -9.99 -22.75
N VAL A 83 5.52 -9.47 -22.68
CA VAL A 83 4.84 -9.20 -21.41
C VAL A 83 4.57 -10.52 -20.68
N TRP A 84 4.06 -11.53 -21.38
CA TRP A 84 3.75 -12.82 -20.79
C TRP A 84 4.98 -13.52 -20.19
N ALA A 85 6.13 -13.44 -20.83
CA ALA A 85 7.37 -14.02 -20.30
C ALA A 85 7.79 -13.43 -18.92
N ALA A 86 7.34 -12.23 -18.61
CA ALA A 86 7.60 -11.61 -17.31
C ALA A 86 6.45 -11.80 -16.31
N LEU A 87 5.20 -11.85 -16.80
CA LEU A 87 3.98 -11.83 -15.98
C LEU A 87 3.46 -13.20 -15.58
N LYS A 88 3.78 -14.28 -16.34
CA LYS A 88 3.24 -15.64 -16.17
C LYS A 88 3.43 -16.25 -14.77
N GLU A 89 4.39 -15.74 -13.99
CA GLU A 89 4.65 -16.21 -12.62
C GLU A 89 3.80 -15.50 -11.57
N ALA A 90 3.01 -14.48 -11.96
CA ALA A 90 2.08 -13.84 -11.06
C ALA A 90 0.97 -14.84 -10.66
N LYS A 91 0.51 -14.79 -9.42
CA LYS A 91 -0.59 -15.65 -8.94
C LYS A 91 -1.88 -15.37 -9.70
N HIS A 92 -2.14 -14.09 -10.00
CA HIS A 92 -3.29 -13.61 -10.75
C HIS A 92 -2.81 -12.66 -11.86
N PRO A 93 -2.36 -13.20 -13.00
CA PRO A 93 -1.90 -12.37 -14.11
C PRO A 93 -3.08 -11.77 -14.87
N ARG A 94 -2.99 -10.48 -15.26
CA ARG A 94 -3.90 -9.82 -16.19
C ARG A 94 -3.11 -9.13 -17.28
N ILE A 95 -3.50 -9.36 -18.53
CA ILE A 95 -2.99 -8.63 -19.68
C ILE A 95 -4.02 -7.57 -20.07
N GLN A 96 -3.58 -6.33 -20.23
CA GLN A 96 -4.41 -5.24 -20.72
C GLN A 96 -4.06 -4.92 -22.18
N VAL A 97 -5.07 -4.81 -23.03
CA VAL A 97 -4.95 -4.43 -24.43
C VAL A 97 -5.59 -3.04 -24.59
N PRO A 98 -4.81 -1.94 -24.49
CA PRO A 98 -5.30 -0.59 -24.71
C PRO A 98 -5.39 -0.30 -26.20
N ALA A 99 -6.49 0.32 -26.64
CA ALA A 99 -6.63 0.81 -28.00
C ALA A 99 -7.39 2.14 -28.02
N PRO A 100 -6.91 3.12 -28.80
CA PRO A 100 -7.64 4.35 -29.03
C PRO A 100 -8.90 4.07 -29.86
N VAL A 101 -10.04 4.61 -29.42
CA VAL A 101 -11.33 4.39 -30.09
C VAL A 101 -11.96 5.69 -30.61
N SER A 102 -11.44 6.87 -30.23
CA SER A 102 -11.86 8.13 -30.83
C SER A 102 -11.18 8.37 -32.18
N ALA A 103 -11.87 9.01 -33.12
CA ALA A 103 -11.33 9.32 -34.43
C ALA A 103 -10.00 10.11 -34.35
N VAL A 104 -9.94 11.06 -33.44
CA VAL A 104 -8.73 11.88 -33.20
C VAL A 104 -7.55 11.03 -32.77
N GLN A 105 -7.71 10.18 -31.77
CA GLN A 105 -6.61 9.34 -31.28
C GLN A 105 -6.24 8.23 -32.29
N MET A 106 -7.21 7.66 -32.99
CA MET A 106 -6.91 6.66 -34.02
C MET A 106 -6.04 7.25 -35.14
N GLU A 107 -6.33 8.48 -35.56
CA GLU A 107 -5.58 9.15 -36.63
C GLU A 107 -4.22 9.63 -36.18
N TYR A 108 -4.15 10.38 -35.06
CA TYR A 108 -2.92 11.05 -34.63
C TYR A 108 -1.99 10.23 -33.78
N LEU A 109 -2.49 9.26 -32.97
CA LEU A 109 -1.65 8.41 -32.13
C LEU A 109 -1.37 7.05 -32.76
N ALA A 110 -2.38 6.43 -33.38
CA ALA A 110 -2.21 5.09 -33.91
C ALA A 110 -1.96 5.04 -35.44
N GLY A 111 -2.29 6.11 -36.18
CA GLY A 111 -2.16 6.14 -37.64
C GLY A 111 -2.99 5.05 -38.32
N LYS A 112 -4.12 4.64 -37.71
CA LYS A 112 -4.96 3.54 -38.19
C LYS A 112 -6.37 4.04 -38.54
N LYS A 113 -6.92 3.51 -39.65
CA LYS A 113 -8.32 3.66 -39.98
C LYS A 113 -9.19 2.73 -39.13
N PRO A 114 -10.51 3.01 -38.95
CA PRO A 114 -11.40 2.23 -38.12
C PRO A 114 -11.34 0.71 -38.37
N ALA A 115 -11.43 0.26 -39.63
CA ALA A 115 -11.36 -1.17 -39.95
C ALA A 115 -10.03 -1.85 -39.55
N ALA A 116 -8.91 -1.14 -39.75
CA ALA A 116 -7.59 -1.63 -39.36
C ALA A 116 -7.41 -1.61 -37.80
N MET A 117 -8.12 -0.69 -37.12
CA MET A 117 -8.14 -0.67 -35.66
C MET A 117 -8.88 -1.87 -35.08
N LEU A 118 -10.08 -2.20 -35.61
CA LEU A 118 -10.84 -3.38 -35.19
C LEU A 118 -10.06 -4.67 -35.42
N GLU A 119 -9.34 -4.77 -36.55
CA GLU A 119 -8.48 -5.92 -36.84
C GLU A 119 -7.37 -6.05 -35.82
N ALA A 120 -6.64 -4.95 -35.51
CA ALA A 120 -5.57 -4.94 -34.52
C ALA A 120 -6.10 -5.29 -33.11
N ILE A 121 -7.28 -4.80 -32.72
CA ILE A 121 -7.95 -5.15 -31.47
C ILE A 121 -8.21 -6.67 -31.44
N ARG A 122 -8.82 -7.21 -32.47
CA ARG A 122 -9.16 -8.64 -32.57
C ARG A 122 -7.93 -9.51 -32.44
N GLU A 123 -6.88 -9.25 -33.22
CA GLU A 123 -5.66 -10.04 -33.26
C GLU A 123 -4.91 -9.96 -31.92
N THR A 124 -4.78 -8.77 -31.33
CA THR A 124 -4.04 -8.61 -30.07
C THR A 124 -4.78 -9.20 -28.89
N VAL A 125 -6.10 -9.03 -28.81
CA VAL A 125 -6.92 -9.65 -27.74
C VAL A 125 -6.89 -11.17 -27.88
N ALA A 126 -7.03 -11.73 -29.08
CA ALA A 126 -6.96 -13.16 -29.30
C ALA A 126 -5.57 -13.75 -28.93
N ALA A 127 -4.49 -13.05 -29.29
CA ALA A 127 -3.14 -13.45 -28.90
C ALA A 127 -2.94 -13.41 -27.38
N ALA A 128 -3.45 -12.37 -26.70
CA ALA A 128 -3.41 -12.28 -25.25
C ALA A 128 -4.24 -13.41 -24.59
N ARG A 129 -5.44 -13.69 -25.10
CA ARG A 129 -6.31 -14.73 -24.59
C ARG A 129 -5.71 -16.14 -24.75
N ALA A 130 -4.92 -16.37 -25.77
CA ALA A 130 -4.23 -17.63 -26.00
C ALA A 130 -3.23 -17.99 -24.87
N VAL A 131 -2.73 -17.01 -24.13
CA VAL A 131 -1.73 -17.20 -23.07
C VAL A 131 -2.24 -16.84 -21.67
N CYS A 132 -3.23 -15.95 -21.54
CA CYS A 132 -3.75 -15.45 -20.28
C CYS A 132 -5.29 -15.53 -20.25
N GLU A 133 -5.85 -16.05 -19.14
CA GLU A 133 -7.30 -16.12 -18.99
C GLU A 133 -7.95 -14.77 -18.69
N ASP A 134 -7.24 -13.90 -17.97
CA ASP A 134 -7.73 -12.56 -17.61
C ASP A 134 -7.16 -11.51 -18.57
N VAL A 135 -7.92 -11.25 -19.63
CA VAL A 135 -7.60 -10.21 -20.62
C VAL A 135 -8.58 -9.07 -20.51
N GLU A 136 -8.07 -7.86 -20.28
CA GLU A 136 -8.83 -6.62 -20.24
C GLU A 136 -8.63 -5.86 -21.58
N PHE A 137 -9.71 -5.55 -22.28
CA PHE A 137 -9.68 -4.56 -23.35
C PHE A 137 -9.96 -3.18 -22.79
N LEU A 138 -9.07 -2.22 -23.05
CA LEU A 138 -9.22 -0.84 -22.59
C LEU A 138 -9.47 0.07 -23.80
N ALA A 139 -10.71 0.57 -23.91
CA ALA A 139 -11.13 1.52 -24.94
C ALA A 139 -10.72 2.94 -24.49
N ASP A 140 -9.59 3.42 -25.00
CA ASP A 140 -9.07 4.74 -24.66
C ASP A 140 -9.85 5.84 -25.40
N ASP A 141 -10.13 6.93 -24.67
CA ASP A 141 -10.90 8.07 -25.20
C ASP A 141 -12.33 7.71 -25.71
N ALA A 142 -12.98 6.80 -24.98
CA ALA A 142 -14.27 6.24 -25.38
C ALA A 142 -15.41 7.28 -25.39
N THR A 143 -15.35 8.31 -24.55
CA THR A 143 -16.37 9.36 -24.44
C THR A 143 -16.42 10.27 -25.67
N ARG A 144 -15.35 10.31 -26.47
CA ARG A 144 -15.27 11.08 -27.75
C ARG A 144 -15.32 10.18 -28.98
N ALA A 145 -15.50 8.88 -28.79
CA ALA A 145 -15.65 7.95 -29.92
C ALA A 145 -16.99 8.10 -30.64
N ASP A 146 -17.03 7.70 -31.89
CA ASP A 146 -18.30 7.47 -32.56
C ASP A 146 -19.02 6.30 -31.85
N PRO A 147 -20.29 6.46 -31.45
CA PRO A 147 -20.99 5.43 -30.66
C PRO A 147 -21.11 4.10 -31.38
N ALA A 148 -21.27 4.07 -32.70
CA ALA A 148 -21.37 2.84 -33.47
C ALA A 148 -20.01 2.13 -33.52
N PHE A 149 -18.93 2.89 -33.74
CA PHE A 149 -17.57 2.34 -33.72
C PHE A 149 -17.17 1.83 -32.32
N LEU A 150 -17.50 2.57 -31.24
CA LEU A 150 -17.25 2.11 -29.89
C LEU A 150 -17.96 0.78 -29.61
N ALA A 151 -19.24 0.67 -29.99
CA ALA A 151 -19.99 -0.56 -29.82
C ALA A 151 -19.34 -1.73 -30.58
N GLU A 152 -18.91 -1.52 -31.82
CA GLU A 152 -18.24 -2.52 -32.64
C GLU A 152 -16.89 -2.93 -32.07
N ALA A 153 -16.09 -1.97 -31.53
CA ALA A 153 -14.80 -2.24 -30.88
C ALA A 153 -14.97 -3.10 -29.62
N LEU A 154 -15.96 -2.76 -28.77
CA LEU A 154 -16.26 -3.55 -27.56
C LEU A 154 -16.73 -4.98 -27.91
N GLN A 155 -17.64 -5.10 -28.92
CA GLN A 155 -18.11 -6.39 -29.40
C GLN A 155 -16.97 -7.23 -29.98
N THR A 156 -16.08 -6.62 -30.75
CA THR A 156 -14.91 -7.28 -31.34
C THR A 156 -13.97 -7.79 -30.25
N ALA A 157 -13.69 -7.00 -29.23
CA ALA A 157 -12.82 -7.41 -28.12
C ALA A 157 -13.44 -8.56 -27.30
N ILE A 158 -14.75 -8.48 -27.00
CA ILE A 158 -15.45 -9.55 -26.27
C ILE A 158 -15.47 -10.84 -27.10
N ALA A 159 -15.78 -10.76 -28.39
CA ALA A 159 -15.78 -11.91 -29.28
C ALA A 159 -14.37 -12.53 -29.44
N ALA A 160 -13.31 -11.73 -29.37
CA ALA A 160 -11.93 -12.21 -29.39
C ALA A 160 -11.49 -12.82 -28.06
N GLY A 161 -12.31 -12.76 -27.00
CA GLY A 161 -12.10 -13.43 -25.72
C GLY A 161 -11.67 -12.51 -24.58
N ALA A 162 -11.91 -11.21 -24.66
CA ALA A 162 -11.69 -10.30 -23.53
C ALA A 162 -12.58 -10.71 -22.33
N ALA A 163 -11.99 -10.91 -21.18
CA ALA A 163 -12.68 -11.22 -19.92
C ALA A 163 -13.23 -9.96 -19.23
N GLY A 164 -12.78 -8.81 -19.64
CA GLY A 164 -13.25 -7.52 -19.19
C GLY A 164 -13.05 -6.44 -20.24
N VAL A 165 -13.88 -5.39 -20.18
CA VAL A 165 -13.76 -4.21 -21.01
C VAL A 165 -13.82 -2.97 -20.12
N THR A 166 -12.96 -2.01 -20.38
CA THR A 166 -12.92 -0.72 -19.66
C THR A 166 -13.06 0.41 -20.64
N VAL A 167 -13.92 1.39 -20.33
CA VAL A 167 -14.07 2.60 -21.11
C VAL A 167 -13.45 3.78 -20.38
N CYS A 168 -12.67 4.59 -21.11
CA CYS A 168 -11.94 5.72 -20.55
C CYS A 168 -12.54 7.06 -21.01
N ASP A 169 -12.80 7.94 -20.04
CA ASP A 169 -12.98 9.37 -20.30
C ASP A 169 -11.61 10.06 -20.25
N ALA A 170 -10.83 9.93 -21.32
CA ALA A 170 -9.49 10.50 -21.38
C ALA A 170 -9.48 12.03 -21.41
N ALA A 171 -10.56 12.65 -21.86
CA ALA A 171 -10.69 14.12 -21.89
C ALA A 171 -11.11 14.71 -20.54
N GLY A 172 -11.73 13.90 -19.65
CA GLY A 172 -12.19 14.32 -18.34
C GLY A 172 -13.20 15.46 -18.36
N ASN A 173 -13.99 15.57 -19.45
CA ASN A 173 -14.90 16.68 -19.67
C ASN A 173 -16.38 16.34 -19.49
N MET A 174 -16.69 15.10 -19.11
CA MET A 174 -18.05 14.70 -18.81
C MET A 174 -18.46 15.07 -17.38
N LEU A 175 -19.71 15.50 -17.23
CA LEU A 175 -20.33 15.64 -15.91
C LEU A 175 -20.82 14.27 -15.42
N PRO A 176 -20.95 14.06 -14.09
CA PRO A 176 -21.30 12.75 -13.51
C PRO A 176 -22.57 12.12 -14.09
N ASP A 177 -23.65 12.90 -14.24
CA ASP A 177 -24.92 12.39 -14.78
C ASP A 177 -24.80 11.99 -16.27
N ALA A 178 -24.04 12.77 -17.04
CA ALA A 178 -23.77 12.45 -18.44
C ALA A 178 -22.94 11.19 -18.57
N PHE A 179 -21.92 11.02 -17.71
CA PHE A 179 -21.08 9.82 -17.68
C PHE A 179 -21.87 8.57 -17.26
N GLY A 180 -22.72 8.69 -16.23
CA GLY A 180 -23.63 7.61 -15.85
C GLY A 180 -24.59 7.22 -16.98
N SER A 181 -25.09 8.19 -17.74
CA SER A 181 -25.94 7.94 -18.91
C SER A 181 -25.18 7.29 -20.06
N PHE A 182 -23.94 7.71 -20.30
CA PHE A 182 -23.03 7.09 -21.27
C PHE A 182 -22.79 5.59 -20.93
N VAL A 183 -22.54 5.26 -19.67
CA VAL A 183 -22.36 3.87 -19.22
C VAL A 183 -23.65 3.06 -19.47
N ARG A 184 -24.81 3.58 -19.15
CA ARG A 184 -26.11 2.91 -19.43
C ARG A 184 -26.31 2.69 -20.91
N GLY A 185 -26.00 3.69 -21.75
CA GLY A 185 -26.09 3.58 -23.21
C GLY A 185 -25.20 2.48 -23.78
N ILE A 186 -24.01 2.25 -23.20
CA ILE A 186 -23.14 1.12 -23.59
C ILE A 186 -23.79 -0.21 -23.26
N TYR A 187 -24.38 -0.40 -22.08
CA TYR A 187 -25.09 -1.62 -21.73
C TYR A 187 -26.29 -1.92 -22.62
N GLU A 188 -26.91 -0.89 -23.18
CA GLU A 188 -28.02 -1.02 -24.13
C GLU A 188 -27.50 -1.39 -25.54
N ALA A 189 -26.43 -0.69 -26.00
CA ALA A 189 -25.85 -0.90 -27.33
C ALA A 189 -25.07 -2.22 -27.45
N VAL A 190 -24.42 -2.66 -26.37
CA VAL A 190 -23.58 -3.86 -26.32
C VAL A 190 -24.01 -4.75 -25.15
N PRO A 191 -25.11 -5.52 -25.24
CA PRO A 191 -25.61 -6.34 -24.15
C PRO A 191 -24.61 -7.35 -23.62
N GLN A 192 -23.65 -7.80 -24.44
CA GLN A 192 -22.57 -8.72 -24.06
C GLN A 192 -21.64 -8.18 -22.98
N THR A 193 -21.63 -6.85 -22.75
CA THR A 193 -20.89 -6.24 -21.64
C THR A 193 -21.38 -6.69 -20.25
N LYS A 194 -22.59 -7.27 -20.18
CA LYS A 194 -23.14 -7.85 -18.95
C LYS A 194 -22.51 -9.20 -18.57
N ASP A 195 -21.93 -9.88 -19.54
CA ASP A 195 -21.33 -11.20 -19.39
C ASP A 195 -19.82 -11.14 -19.05
N VAL A 196 -19.24 -9.95 -19.13
CA VAL A 196 -17.84 -9.68 -18.85
C VAL A 196 -17.71 -8.59 -17.76
N ARG A 197 -16.52 -8.42 -17.19
CA ARG A 197 -16.27 -7.29 -16.29
C ARG A 197 -16.33 -5.99 -17.07
N PHE A 198 -17.16 -5.05 -16.61
CA PHE A 198 -17.25 -3.72 -17.20
C PHE A 198 -16.63 -2.69 -16.27
N GLY A 199 -15.55 -2.09 -16.71
CA GLY A 199 -14.76 -1.11 -15.97
C GLY A 199 -14.86 0.30 -16.53
N VAL A 200 -14.51 1.28 -15.70
CA VAL A 200 -14.41 2.68 -16.08
C VAL A 200 -13.10 3.30 -15.59
N SER A 201 -12.59 4.26 -16.38
CA SER A 201 -11.47 5.12 -16.01
C SER A 201 -11.82 6.57 -16.35
N CYS A 202 -11.79 7.44 -15.36
CA CYS A 202 -12.18 8.84 -15.50
C CYS A 202 -10.94 9.73 -15.31
N SER A 203 -10.64 10.60 -16.26
CA SER A 203 -9.66 11.68 -16.10
C SER A 203 -10.23 12.76 -15.17
N ASP A 204 -9.37 13.45 -14.44
CA ASP A 204 -9.74 14.45 -13.42
C ASP A 204 -9.58 15.90 -13.88
N ALA A 205 -9.58 16.13 -15.18
CA ALA A 205 -9.36 17.45 -15.77
C ALA A 205 -10.32 18.54 -15.22
N LEU A 206 -11.55 18.16 -14.89
CA LEU A 206 -12.55 19.04 -14.25
C LEU A 206 -12.72 18.79 -12.75
N SER A 207 -11.83 18.02 -12.11
CA SER A 207 -11.97 17.59 -10.71
C SER A 207 -13.29 16.84 -10.43
N MET A 208 -13.76 16.06 -11.40
CA MET A 208 -15.02 15.29 -11.34
C MET A 208 -14.82 13.78 -11.44
N ALA A 209 -13.57 13.29 -11.50
CA ALA A 209 -13.28 11.88 -11.71
C ALA A 209 -13.93 10.97 -10.64
N ASP A 210 -13.87 11.36 -9.37
CA ASP A 210 -14.50 10.63 -8.27
C ASP A 210 -16.03 10.55 -8.45
N ALA A 211 -16.66 11.68 -8.79
CA ALA A 211 -18.11 11.75 -8.97
C ALA A 211 -18.57 10.99 -10.22
N CYS A 212 -17.79 11.02 -11.30
CA CYS A 212 -18.03 10.21 -12.51
C CYS A 212 -17.92 8.71 -12.20
N ALA A 213 -16.89 8.29 -11.44
CA ALA A 213 -16.74 6.91 -11.02
C ALA A 213 -17.95 6.43 -10.17
N VAL A 214 -18.44 7.25 -9.24
CA VAL A 214 -19.65 6.98 -8.46
C VAL A 214 -20.88 6.82 -9.34
N SER A 215 -21.09 7.74 -10.31
CA SER A 215 -22.20 7.65 -11.27
C SER A 215 -22.12 6.39 -12.14
N ALA A 216 -20.91 5.95 -12.51
CA ALA A 216 -20.70 4.71 -13.24
C ALA A 216 -21.04 3.47 -12.37
N ILE A 217 -20.69 3.46 -11.09
CA ILE A 217 -21.10 2.39 -10.17
C ILE A 217 -22.62 2.31 -10.09
N ALA A 218 -23.29 3.46 -9.91
CA ALA A 218 -24.75 3.52 -9.90
C ALA A 218 -25.39 3.08 -11.23
N ALA A 219 -24.69 3.29 -12.36
CA ALA A 219 -25.11 2.81 -13.69
C ALA A 219 -24.80 1.33 -13.93
N GLY A 220 -24.09 0.65 -13.02
CA GLY A 220 -23.82 -0.78 -13.06
C GLY A 220 -22.38 -1.17 -13.39
N ALA A 221 -21.44 -0.24 -13.45
CA ALA A 221 -20.02 -0.58 -13.60
C ALA A 221 -19.55 -1.53 -12.47
N GLY A 222 -18.72 -2.50 -12.82
CA GLY A 222 -18.18 -3.51 -11.89
C GLY A 222 -16.71 -3.34 -11.56
N GLU A 223 -16.03 -2.42 -12.24
CA GLU A 223 -14.62 -2.09 -11.98
C GLU A 223 -14.40 -0.60 -12.13
N ILE A 224 -13.62 0.00 -11.21
CA ILE A 224 -13.19 1.39 -11.27
C ILE A 224 -11.68 1.47 -11.21
N LYS A 225 -11.08 2.36 -12.01
CA LYS A 225 -9.66 2.69 -11.93
C LYS A 225 -9.46 3.93 -11.07
N ALA A 226 -8.51 3.84 -10.14
CA ALA A 226 -8.17 4.92 -9.22
C ALA A 226 -6.66 4.93 -8.97
N ALA A 227 -6.14 6.02 -8.40
CA ALA A 227 -4.74 6.08 -8.00
C ALA A 227 -4.60 6.70 -6.61
N ALA A 228 -3.61 6.26 -5.86
CA ALA A 228 -3.33 6.76 -4.51
C ALA A 228 -2.65 8.14 -4.54
N TYR A 229 -1.82 8.37 -5.54
CA TYR A 229 -1.28 9.69 -5.87
C TYR A 229 -1.70 10.03 -7.29
N CYS A 230 -2.59 10.98 -7.41
CA CYS A 230 -3.34 11.19 -8.61
C CYS A 230 -3.06 12.57 -9.17
N VAL A 231 -2.78 12.60 -10.45
CA VAL A 231 -2.70 13.84 -11.22
C VAL A 231 -3.87 13.93 -12.19
N ASP A 232 -4.44 12.78 -12.60
CA ASP A 232 -5.45 12.75 -13.64
C ASP A 232 -6.31 11.47 -13.61
N THR A 233 -6.84 11.09 -12.42
CA THR A 233 -7.82 9.99 -12.31
C THR A 233 -8.53 10.04 -10.96
N ALA A 234 -9.53 9.19 -10.73
CA ALA A 234 -10.21 9.06 -9.44
C ALA A 234 -9.22 8.73 -8.31
N ASN A 235 -9.48 9.28 -7.12
CA ASN A 235 -8.61 9.12 -5.96
C ASN A 235 -8.90 7.82 -5.22
N LEU A 236 -7.89 6.95 -5.06
CA LEU A 236 -8.03 5.67 -4.37
C LEU A 236 -8.53 5.83 -2.92
N ALA A 237 -8.04 6.83 -2.19
CA ALA A 237 -8.46 7.05 -0.81
C ALA A 237 -9.93 7.48 -0.72
N HIS A 238 -10.39 8.31 -1.66
CA HIS A 238 -11.79 8.71 -1.74
C HIS A 238 -12.69 7.53 -2.11
N MET A 239 -12.31 6.74 -3.12
CA MET A 239 -13.05 5.55 -3.52
C MET A 239 -13.11 4.51 -2.40
N ALA A 240 -12.02 4.28 -1.69
CA ALA A 240 -11.99 3.35 -0.56
C ALA A 240 -12.92 3.81 0.58
N LYS A 241 -12.88 5.09 0.96
CA LYS A 241 -13.77 5.67 1.98
C LYS A 241 -15.24 5.63 1.54
N LEU A 242 -15.51 5.94 0.27
CA LEU A 242 -16.86 5.87 -0.29
C LEU A 242 -17.41 4.45 -0.22
N LEU A 243 -16.64 3.45 -0.64
CA LEU A 243 -17.06 2.06 -0.59
C LEU A 243 -17.22 1.56 0.85
N ALA A 244 -16.38 2.00 1.80
CA ALA A 244 -16.55 1.68 3.20
C ALA A 244 -17.89 2.22 3.77
N ALA A 245 -18.30 3.43 3.36
CA ALA A 245 -19.48 4.10 3.90
C ALA A 245 -20.78 3.79 3.14
N LYS A 246 -20.69 3.50 1.82
CA LYS A 246 -21.83 3.53 0.90
C LYS A 246 -21.99 2.29 0.00
N ALA A 247 -21.15 1.27 0.14
CA ALA A 247 -21.23 0.07 -0.70
C ALA A 247 -22.63 -0.60 -0.63
N GLN A 248 -23.29 -0.57 0.54
CA GLN A 248 -24.62 -1.13 0.72
C GLN A 248 -25.69 -0.36 -0.07
N ASP A 249 -25.57 0.98 -0.13
CA ASP A 249 -26.51 1.82 -0.87
C ASP A 249 -26.46 1.53 -2.38
N PHE A 250 -25.31 1.13 -2.88
CA PHE A 250 -25.12 0.69 -4.26
C PHE A 250 -25.35 -0.82 -4.48
N GLY A 251 -25.60 -1.58 -3.43
CA GLY A 251 -25.73 -3.04 -3.50
C GLY A 251 -24.46 -3.77 -3.91
N VAL A 252 -23.28 -3.19 -3.62
CA VAL A 252 -21.96 -3.73 -4.00
C VAL A 252 -21.16 -4.18 -2.78
N VAL A 253 -20.15 -5.03 -3.01
CA VAL A 253 -19.12 -5.44 -2.06
C VAL A 253 -17.74 -5.32 -2.72
N SER A 254 -16.71 -4.99 -1.96
CA SER A 254 -15.33 -4.91 -2.44
C SER A 254 -14.39 -5.77 -1.61
N THR A 255 -13.20 -6.02 -2.15
CA THR A 255 -12.11 -6.74 -1.46
C THR A 255 -11.30 -5.86 -0.52
N LEU A 256 -11.58 -4.55 -0.48
CA LEU A 256 -10.81 -3.60 0.32
C LEU A 256 -10.87 -3.92 1.81
N GLN A 257 -9.72 -3.85 2.48
CA GLN A 257 -9.55 -4.17 3.89
C GLN A 257 -9.82 -2.91 4.75
N PHE A 258 -11.08 -2.67 5.09
CA PHE A 258 -11.50 -1.44 5.76
C PHE A 258 -10.92 -1.25 7.16
N THR A 259 -10.63 -2.34 7.89
CA THR A 259 -10.08 -2.29 9.25
C THR A 259 -8.72 -1.58 9.33
N GLN A 260 -7.87 -1.73 8.30
CA GLN A 260 -6.55 -1.10 8.25
C GLN A 260 -6.45 0.01 7.19
N MET A 261 -7.58 0.37 6.59
CA MET A 261 -7.64 1.24 5.42
C MET A 261 -6.92 2.58 5.64
N ASN A 262 -7.28 3.31 6.69
CA ASN A 262 -6.71 4.64 6.93
C ASN A 262 -5.19 4.60 7.11
N ARG A 263 -4.68 3.62 7.85
CA ARG A 263 -3.25 3.41 8.04
C ARG A 263 -2.53 3.11 6.74
N LEU A 264 -3.06 2.17 5.94
CA LEU A 264 -2.45 1.80 4.66
C LEU A 264 -2.49 2.95 3.66
N LEU A 265 -3.62 3.67 3.57
CA LEU A 265 -3.73 4.86 2.70
C LEU A 265 -2.74 5.97 3.11
N SER A 266 -2.54 6.19 4.42
CA SER A 266 -1.54 7.15 4.89
C SER A 266 -0.11 6.72 4.55
N GLN A 267 0.22 5.44 4.67
CA GLN A 267 1.52 4.91 4.28
C GLN A 267 1.76 5.03 2.76
N ILE A 268 0.74 4.72 1.96
CA ILE A 268 0.79 4.85 0.50
C ILE A 268 0.98 6.32 0.11
N ALA A 269 0.19 7.24 0.68
CA ALA A 269 0.29 8.66 0.43
C ALA A 269 1.68 9.20 0.80
N TRP A 270 2.22 8.80 1.95
CA TRP A 270 3.57 9.18 2.37
C TRP A 270 4.63 8.68 1.37
N MET A 271 4.57 7.42 0.95
CA MET A 271 5.49 6.86 -0.04
C MET A 271 5.43 7.60 -1.37
N CYS A 272 4.24 7.96 -1.82
CA CYS A 272 4.04 8.72 -3.05
C CYS A 272 4.54 10.17 -2.95
N GLN A 273 4.61 10.74 -1.75
CA GLN A 273 5.11 12.11 -1.51
C GLN A 273 6.63 12.18 -1.37
N THR A 274 7.28 11.11 -0.94
CA THR A 274 8.73 11.07 -0.67
C THR A 274 9.62 11.09 -1.91
N GLY A 275 9.08 11.00 -3.12
CA GLY A 275 9.83 11.32 -4.35
C GLY A 275 10.42 12.74 -4.39
N ARG A 276 10.29 13.51 -3.30
CA ARG A 276 10.76 14.88 -3.14
C ARG A 276 12.09 15.04 -2.42
N SER A 277 12.77 13.99 -2.02
CA SER A 277 14.05 14.20 -1.33
C SER A 277 15.23 14.42 -2.27
N GLN A 278 15.12 15.43 -3.11
CA GLN A 278 16.23 16.30 -3.43
C GLN A 278 16.01 17.62 -2.71
N LEU A 279 15.91 17.56 -1.39
CA LEU A 279 16.08 18.74 -0.57
C LEU A 279 17.51 19.20 -0.76
N SER A 280 17.66 20.38 -1.38
CA SER A 280 18.90 21.13 -1.36
C SER A 280 19.40 21.18 0.08
N PRO A 281 20.72 21.03 0.34
CA PRO A 281 21.28 21.21 1.69
C PRO A 281 21.00 22.57 2.33
N PHE A 282 20.42 23.48 1.57
CA PHE A 282 20.04 24.84 1.97
C PHE A 282 18.55 25.04 2.21
N ASP A 283 17.73 24.02 1.96
CA ASP A 283 16.30 24.08 2.31
C ASP A 283 16.18 23.79 3.81
N ASN A 284 16.14 24.83 4.61
CA ASN A 284 15.79 24.77 6.02
C ASN A 284 14.33 24.33 6.10
N GLY A 285 14.09 23.02 6.06
CA GLY A 285 12.77 22.39 6.00
C GLY A 285 11.83 22.72 7.15
N VAL A 286 11.46 23.99 7.27
CA VAL A 286 10.26 24.40 7.98
C VAL A 286 9.09 24.19 7.01
N GLN A 287 8.76 22.94 6.72
CA GLN A 287 7.40 22.64 6.36
C GLN A 287 6.60 22.65 7.65
N THR A 288 5.84 23.67 7.83
CA THR A 288 4.69 23.70 8.72
C THR A 288 3.78 22.55 8.33
N SER A 289 4.04 21.38 8.89
CA SER A 289 3.03 20.34 8.97
C SER A 289 1.92 20.93 9.82
N SER A 290 0.75 21.14 9.26
CA SER A 290 -0.49 21.47 9.97
C SER A 290 -0.98 20.28 10.83
N GLY A 291 -0.07 19.42 11.26
CA GLY A 291 -0.35 18.31 12.16
C GLY A 291 -0.55 18.83 13.57
N ALA A 292 -1.61 18.43 14.22
CA ALA A 292 -1.81 18.67 15.64
C ALA A 292 -0.59 18.10 16.41
N VAL A 293 -0.04 18.89 17.31
CA VAL A 293 1.10 18.51 18.13
C VAL A 293 0.62 18.42 19.57
N LEU A 294 0.89 17.29 20.22
CA LEU A 294 0.60 17.07 21.63
C LEU A 294 1.81 17.48 22.49
N THR A 295 1.55 17.99 23.66
CA THR A 295 2.54 18.42 24.65
C THR A 295 2.40 17.61 25.95
N VAL A 296 3.36 17.72 26.84
CA VAL A 296 3.32 17.07 28.16
C VAL A 296 2.09 17.46 29.00
N HIS A 297 1.42 18.57 28.64
CA HIS A 297 0.23 19.07 29.36
C HIS A 297 -1.10 18.56 28.79
N ASP A 298 -1.06 17.81 27.68
CA ASP A 298 -2.26 17.30 27.06
C ASP A 298 -2.84 16.11 27.83
N THR A 299 -4.16 16.05 27.89
CA THR A 299 -4.89 15.01 28.63
C THR A 299 -4.96 13.70 27.84
N GLN A 300 -5.25 12.61 28.55
CA GLN A 300 -5.50 11.31 27.92
C GLN A 300 -6.57 11.41 26.83
N GLU A 301 -7.62 12.21 27.04
CA GLU A 301 -8.69 12.39 26.07
C GLU A 301 -8.19 13.06 24.78
N ALA A 302 -7.30 14.05 24.88
CA ALA A 302 -6.67 14.68 23.72
C ALA A 302 -5.79 13.70 22.94
N VAL A 303 -5.03 12.84 23.64
CA VAL A 303 -4.21 11.79 23.03
C VAL A 303 -5.11 10.75 22.35
N MET A 304 -6.21 10.33 22.98
CA MET A 304 -7.16 9.39 22.39
C MET A 304 -7.87 9.97 21.17
N LYS A 305 -8.21 11.25 21.20
CA LYS A 305 -8.82 11.94 20.04
C LYS A 305 -7.86 11.98 18.85
N MET A 306 -6.57 12.23 19.09
CA MET A 306 -5.56 12.16 18.03
C MET A 306 -5.36 10.72 17.55
N ALA A 307 -5.34 9.72 18.45
CA ALA A 307 -5.28 8.31 18.10
C ALA A 307 -6.47 7.89 17.21
N ALA A 308 -7.67 8.34 17.54
CA ALA A 308 -8.87 8.11 16.72
C ALA A 308 -8.76 8.78 15.34
N ALA A 309 -8.21 9.99 15.26
CA ALA A 309 -7.95 10.69 14.00
C ALA A 309 -6.92 9.94 13.13
N LEU A 310 -5.96 9.23 13.74
CA LEU A 310 -5.00 8.35 13.07
C LEU A 310 -5.62 6.99 12.68
N GLY A 311 -6.89 6.74 13.02
CA GLY A 311 -7.63 5.53 12.65
C GLY A 311 -7.51 4.37 13.64
N TYR A 312 -7.08 4.63 14.87
CA TYR A 312 -7.04 3.62 15.93
C TYR A 312 -8.29 3.69 16.79
N ASP A 313 -8.95 2.54 16.95
CA ASP A 313 -10.02 2.33 17.95
C ASP A 313 -9.41 1.54 19.11
N LEU A 314 -9.05 2.27 20.19
CA LEU A 314 -8.36 1.72 21.33
C LEU A 314 -9.35 1.46 22.48
N SER A 315 -9.23 0.30 23.14
CA SER A 315 -9.93 0.04 24.39
C SER A 315 -9.48 1.02 25.48
N GLU A 316 -10.26 1.20 26.55
CA GLU A 316 -9.86 2.02 27.70
C GLU A 316 -8.52 1.58 28.29
N GLU A 317 -8.31 0.26 28.37
CA GLU A 317 -7.06 -0.32 28.91
C GLU A 317 -5.86 -0.03 28.01
N ASP A 318 -5.98 -0.19 26.69
CA ASP A 318 -4.91 0.11 25.74
C ASP A 318 -4.69 1.61 25.63
N GLY A 319 -5.74 2.41 25.75
CA GLY A 319 -5.66 3.87 25.81
C GLY A 319 -4.86 4.36 27.03
N ALA A 320 -5.01 3.73 28.19
CA ALA A 320 -4.22 4.05 29.38
C ALA A 320 -2.73 3.71 29.16
N LYS A 321 -2.41 2.55 28.55
CA LYS A 321 -1.03 2.16 28.22
C LYS A 321 -0.36 3.12 27.23
N VAL A 322 -1.12 3.52 26.19
CA VAL A 322 -0.66 4.50 25.19
C VAL A 322 -0.39 5.84 25.85
N TYR A 323 -1.27 6.31 26.74
CA TYR A 323 -1.10 7.57 27.44
C TYR A 323 0.12 7.56 28.39
N GLU A 324 0.35 6.46 29.10
CA GLU A 324 1.56 6.30 29.93
C GLU A 324 2.84 6.33 29.09
N ALA A 325 2.85 5.65 27.94
CA ALA A 325 3.97 5.67 27.01
C ALA A 325 4.17 7.07 26.40
N PHE A 326 3.09 7.77 26.05
CA PHE A 326 3.11 9.15 25.59
C PHE A 326 3.74 10.07 26.64
N CYS A 327 3.29 10.02 27.89
CA CYS A 327 3.83 10.86 28.97
C CYS A 327 5.34 10.67 29.16
N ARG A 328 5.84 9.44 29.08
CA ARG A 328 7.29 9.15 29.18
C ARG A 328 8.09 9.81 28.05
N ILE A 329 7.54 9.85 26.85
CA ILE A 329 8.20 10.44 25.68
C ILE A 329 8.07 11.96 25.69
N ALA A 330 6.88 12.49 25.98
CA ALA A 330 6.60 13.91 26.06
C ALA A 330 7.43 14.61 27.16
N ALA A 331 7.70 13.93 28.27
CA ALA A 331 8.58 14.44 29.33
C ALA A 331 10.04 14.69 28.86
N LYS A 332 10.51 13.93 27.86
CA LYS A 332 11.86 14.07 27.29
C LYS A 332 11.91 15.06 26.13
N LYS A 333 10.87 15.07 25.29
CA LYS A 333 10.86 15.76 23.99
C LYS A 333 10.02 17.03 23.93
N GLN A 334 9.22 17.31 24.96
CA GLN A 334 8.27 18.43 25.10
C GLN A 334 7.06 18.38 24.14
N THR A 335 7.23 17.91 22.90
CA THR A 335 6.17 17.81 21.89
C THR A 335 6.18 16.45 21.21
N VAL A 336 5.00 15.91 20.92
CA VAL A 336 4.78 14.63 20.21
C VAL A 336 3.85 14.88 19.03
N GLY A 337 4.31 14.63 17.83
CA GLY A 337 3.53 14.76 16.60
C GLY A 337 2.75 13.48 16.25
N GLU A 338 1.96 13.56 15.21
CA GLU A 338 1.11 12.45 14.73
C GLU A 338 1.91 11.16 14.45
N LYS A 339 3.06 11.26 13.77
CA LYS A 339 3.92 10.11 13.45
C LYS A 339 4.50 9.44 14.70
N GLU A 340 4.83 10.24 15.68
CA GLU A 340 5.38 9.76 16.96
C GLU A 340 4.31 9.08 17.78
N LEU A 341 3.09 9.64 17.78
CA LEU A 341 1.96 9.02 18.45
C LEU A 341 1.56 7.69 17.77
N ASP A 342 1.55 7.63 16.44
CA ASP A 342 1.33 6.38 15.68
C ASP A 342 2.33 5.29 16.11
N ALA A 343 3.60 5.66 16.21
CA ALA A 343 4.66 4.77 16.64
C ALA A 343 4.51 4.34 18.13
N ILE A 344 4.11 5.27 19.02
CA ILE A 344 3.82 4.98 20.43
C ILE A 344 2.66 3.97 20.54
N ILE A 345 1.57 4.18 19.79
CA ILE A 345 0.41 3.28 19.78
C ILE A 345 0.82 1.89 19.30
N ALA A 346 1.57 1.81 18.19
CA ALA A 346 2.04 0.54 17.65
C ALA A 346 2.93 -0.25 18.63
N SER A 347 3.66 0.46 19.52
CA SER A 347 4.51 -0.19 20.53
C SER A 347 3.76 -0.54 21.83
N ALA A 348 2.79 0.26 22.24
CA ALA A 348 2.15 0.15 23.55
C ALA A 348 0.83 -0.64 23.51
N ALA A 349 -0.03 -0.42 22.51
CA ALA A 349 -1.37 -1.01 22.47
C ALA A 349 -1.42 -2.42 21.85
N LEU A 350 -0.44 -2.80 21.03
CA LEU A 350 -0.41 -4.11 20.35
C LEU A 350 0.46 -5.15 21.09
N GLN A 351 0.73 -4.95 22.38
CA GLN A 351 1.58 -5.81 23.19
C GLN A 351 0.75 -6.72 24.08
N VAL A 352 1.20 -7.97 24.22
CA VAL A 352 0.69 -8.89 25.25
C VAL A 352 1.10 -8.39 26.65
N PRO A 353 0.38 -8.79 27.73
CA PRO A 353 0.80 -8.48 29.10
C PRO A 353 2.24 -8.93 29.32
N PRO A 354 3.15 -8.03 29.71
CA PRO A 354 4.56 -8.37 29.81
C PRO A 354 4.84 -9.26 31.01
N THR A 355 5.50 -10.38 30.76
CA THR A 355 6.04 -11.26 31.79
C THR A 355 7.37 -10.73 32.34
N TYR A 356 8.16 -10.12 31.46
CA TYR A 356 9.46 -9.53 31.77
C TYR A 356 9.46 -8.04 31.51
N TRP A 357 9.90 -7.24 32.51
CA TRP A 357 10.02 -5.80 32.43
C TRP A 357 11.49 -5.39 32.49
N LEU A 358 11.87 -4.42 31.66
CA LEU A 358 13.18 -3.79 31.74
C LEU A 358 13.21 -2.82 32.93
N GLU A 359 14.07 -3.09 33.91
CA GLU A 359 14.33 -2.22 35.08
C GLU A 359 15.41 -1.18 34.72
N SER A 360 16.58 -1.69 34.31
CA SER A 360 17.69 -0.83 33.89
C SER A 360 18.69 -1.57 33.02
N TYR A 361 19.51 -0.85 32.31
CA TYR A 361 20.64 -1.41 31.57
C TYR A 361 21.83 -0.45 31.58
N VAL A 362 23.03 -1.03 31.46
CA VAL A 362 24.30 -0.33 31.23
C VAL A 362 25.01 -1.03 30.09
N ILE A 363 25.42 -0.27 29.08
CA ILE A 363 26.13 -0.77 27.92
C ILE A 363 27.43 0.00 27.74
N ASN A 364 28.54 -0.74 27.69
CA ASN A 364 29.85 -0.20 27.39
C ASN A 364 30.26 -0.63 25.99
N THR A 365 30.64 0.30 25.15
CA THR A 365 31.10 0.02 23.77
C THR A 365 32.15 1.02 23.36
N GLY A 366 33.06 0.59 22.50
CA GLY A 366 34.10 1.46 21.95
C GLY A 366 34.90 0.70 20.87
N ASN A 367 35.75 1.42 20.16
CA ASN A 367 36.54 0.84 19.06
C ASN A 367 37.73 -0.01 19.53
N THR A 368 38.04 0.01 20.84
CA THR A 368 39.19 -0.72 21.44
C THR A 368 38.76 -1.72 22.48
N ILE A 369 37.47 -1.81 22.81
CA ILE A 369 36.91 -2.72 23.81
C ILE A 369 35.76 -3.50 23.18
N SER A 370 35.61 -4.77 23.58
CA SER A 370 34.43 -5.55 23.24
C SER A 370 33.18 -4.90 23.84
N ALA A 371 32.08 -4.92 23.12
CA ALA A 371 30.81 -4.45 23.67
C ALA A 371 30.35 -5.34 24.82
N SER A 372 29.94 -4.73 25.93
CA SER A 372 29.39 -5.44 27.08
C SER A 372 28.08 -4.80 27.53
N ALA A 373 27.12 -5.62 27.93
CA ALA A 373 25.84 -5.17 28.43
C ALA A 373 25.55 -5.81 29.78
N GLN A 374 25.13 -4.98 30.73
CA GLN A 374 24.55 -5.42 32.01
C GLN A 374 23.05 -5.08 31.95
N MET A 375 22.20 -6.07 32.12
CA MET A 375 20.75 -5.94 32.08
C MET A 375 20.14 -6.30 33.43
N LYS A 376 19.11 -5.54 33.81
CA LYS A 376 18.23 -5.90 34.94
C LYS A 376 16.81 -5.98 34.44
N LEU A 377 16.19 -7.13 34.64
CA LEU A 377 14.79 -7.40 34.31
C LEU A 377 14.02 -7.70 35.59
N THR A 378 12.74 -7.38 35.61
CA THR A 378 11.83 -7.78 36.69
C THR A 378 10.83 -8.79 36.17
N LYS A 379 10.62 -9.89 36.88
CA LYS A 379 9.60 -10.90 36.69
C LYS A 379 8.88 -11.18 37.99
N ASN A 380 7.57 -11.02 38.05
CA ASN A 380 6.76 -11.27 39.25
C ASN A 380 7.30 -10.58 40.52
N GLY A 381 7.82 -9.36 40.40
CA GLY A 381 8.41 -8.60 41.51
C GLY A 381 9.83 -9.00 41.92
N GLN A 382 10.45 -9.97 41.24
CA GLN A 382 11.84 -10.37 41.46
C GLN A 382 12.74 -9.73 40.42
N THR A 383 13.83 -9.08 40.85
CA THR A 383 14.85 -8.54 39.96
C THR A 383 15.83 -9.64 39.56
N LEU A 384 15.99 -9.80 38.24
CA LEU A 384 16.95 -10.70 37.61
C LEU A 384 18.03 -9.85 36.93
N SER A 385 19.29 -10.25 37.06
CA SER A 385 20.40 -9.52 36.44
C SER A 385 21.34 -10.46 35.68
N GLY A 386 21.82 -9.96 34.51
CA GLY A 386 22.76 -10.69 33.68
C GLY A 386 23.75 -9.74 33.03
N VAL A 387 24.90 -10.27 32.65
CA VAL A 387 25.96 -9.56 31.93
C VAL A 387 26.43 -10.44 30.79
N SER A 388 26.62 -9.83 29.62
CA SER A 388 27.19 -10.53 28.47
C SER A 388 28.12 -9.62 27.65
N LEU A 389 28.99 -10.23 26.88
CA LEU A 389 29.78 -9.60 25.81
C LEU A 389 29.10 -9.94 24.49
N GLY A 390 29.27 -9.06 23.50
CA GLY A 390 28.75 -9.25 22.12
C GLY A 390 29.62 -8.56 21.10
N ASP A 391 29.33 -8.83 19.84
CA ASP A 391 30.04 -8.22 18.70
C ASP A 391 29.71 -6.71 18.57
N GLY A 392 28.58 -6.28 19.15
CA GLY A 392 28.15 -4.89 19.21
C GLY A 392 27.23 -4.62 20.39
N PRO A 393 26.87 -3.33 20.64
CA PRO A 393 26.09 -2.94 21.80
C PRO A 393 24.69 -3.60 21.85
N VAL A 394 24.05 -3.80 20.71
CA VAL A 394 22.74 -4.46 20.62
C VAL A 394 22.86 -5.95 20.85
N ASP A 395 23.86 -6.59 20.24
CA ASP A 395 24.13 -8.01 20.40
C ASP A 395 24.47 -8.36 21.86
N ALA A 396 25.35 -7.57 22.50
CA ALA A 396 25.66 -7.73 23.93
C ALA A 396 24.40 -7.64 24.82
N ALA A 397 23.48 -6.72 24.49
CA ALA A 397 22.22 -6.55 25.21
C ALA A 397 21.29 -7.76 25.03
N PHE A 398 21.13 -8.28 23.81
CA PHE A 398 20.31 -9.44 23.54
C PHE A 398 20.85 -10.68 24.24
N LEU A 399 22.15 -10.92 24.14
CA LEU A 399 22.81 -12.02 24.85
C LEU A 399 22.72 -11.91 26.37
N ALA A 400 22.77 -10.70 26.95
CA ALA A 400 22.57 -10.49 28.37
C ALA A 400 21.14 -10.83 28.82
N ILE A 401 20.13 -10.50 27.99
CA ILE A 401 18.73 -10.88 28.22
C ILE A 401 18.59 -12.40 28.15
N GLU A 402 19.14 -13.06 27.14
CA GLU A 402 19.11 -14.52 27.00
C GLU A 402 19.79 -15.23 28.19
N SER A 403 20.90 -14.68 28.68
CA SER A 403 21.58 -15.19 29.87
C SER A 403 20.69 -15.14 31.14
N ILE A 404 19.87 -14.07 31.26
CA ILE A 404 18.89 -13.96 32.37
C ILE A 404 17.79 -15.00 32.23
N LEU A 405 17.31 -15.21 30.97
CA LEU A 405 16.20 -16.10 30.70
C LEU A 405 16.62 -17.59 30.65
N GLY A 406 17.91 -17.86 30.53
CA GLY A 406 18.45 -19.22 30.39
C GLY A 406 18.05 -19.89 29.05
N ARG A 407 17.69 -19.13 28.04
CA ARG A 407 17.23 -19.61 26.73
C ARG A 407 17.73 -18.72 25.60
N HIS A 408 18.18 -19.34 24.54
CA HIS A 408 18.52 -18.66 23.27
C HIS A 408 17.31 -18.54 22.37
N TYR A 409 17.18 -17.39 21.69
CA TYR A 409 16.13 -17.11 20.71
C TYR A 409 16.76 -16.84 19.35
N GLU A 410 16.31 -17.56 18.33
CA GLU A 410 16.79 -17.38 16.97
C GLU A 410 16.29 -16.03 16.42
N LEU A 411 17.20 -15.10 16.12
CA LEU A 411 16.92 -13.82 15.53
C LEU A 411 16.75 -13.98 14.01
N ASP A 412 15.51 -13.85 13.52
CA ASP A 412 15.17 -13.97 12.10
C ASP A 412 15.37 -12.65 11.35
N ASP A 413 15.04 -11.51 11.99
CA ASP A 413 15.15 -10.19 11.35
C ASP A 413 15.30 -9.09 12.40
N PHE A 414 16.12 -8.09 12.10
CA PHE A 414 16.33 -6.92 12.94
C PHE A 414 16.42 -5.67 12.07
N GLN A 415 15.54 -4.72 12.28
CA GLN A 415 15.47 -3.48 11.53
C GLN A 415 15.42 -2.28 12.46
N ILE A 416 16.13 -1.23 12.08
CA ILE A 416 16.08 0.08 12.74
C ILE A 416 15.69 1.12 11.70
N GLN A 417 14.72 1.95 12.02
CA GLN A 417 14.30 3.05 11.15
C GLN A 417 14.04 4.32 11.97
N ALA A 418 14.36 5.47 11.38
CA ALA A 418 14.02 6.75 11.99
C ALA A 418 12.52 7.01 11.85
N VAL A 419 11.87 7.38 12.95
CA VAL A 419 10.46 7.80 12.98
C VAL A 419 10.36 9.30 12.69
N THR A 420 11.33 10.07 13.20
CA THR A 420 11.42 11.53 13.01
C THR A 420 12.84 11.92 12.64
N GLU A 421 13.01 13.15 12.13
CA GLU A 421 14.31 13.73 11.75
C GLU A 421 14.80 14.74 12.79
N GLY A 422 16.11 15.01 12.82
CA GLY A 422 16.72 16.01 13.66
C GLY A 422 17.52 15.45 14.85
N ARG A 423 17.98 16.35 15.72
CA ARG A 423 18.88 16.01 16.85
C ARG A 423 18.23 15.14 17.93
N GLU A 424 16.91 15.22 18.04
CA GLU A 424 16.09 14.47 18.99
C GLU A 424 15.22 13.45 18.28
N ALA A 425 15.70 12.94 17.12
CA ALA A 425 14.98 11.96 16.33
C ALA A 425 14.69 10.70 17.16
N MET A 426 13.46 10.22 17.02
CA MET A 426 13.07 8.92 17.55
C MET A 426 13.40 7.81 16.56
N GLY A 427 14.00 6.74 17.06
CA GLY A 427 14.22 5.50 16.32
C GLY A 427 13.22 4.43 16.70
N GLU A 428 12.67 3.75 15.73
CA GLU A 428 11.91 2.51 15.90
C GLU A 428 12.82 1.31 15.60
N SER A 429 12.81 0.35 16.48
CA SER A 429 13.44 -0.96 16.26
C SER A 429 12.36 -2.03 16.13
N VAL A 430 12.49 -2.90 15.15
CA VAL A 430 11.64 -4.07 14.93
C VAL A 430 12.51 -5.31 15.01
N VAL A 431 12.17 -6.23 15.91
CA VAL A 431 12.84 -7.51 16.09
C VAL A 431 11.87 -8.62 15.73
N LYS A 432 12.34 -9.63 14.98
CA LYS A 432 11.59 -10.87 14.73
C LYS A 432 12.37 -12.05 15.29
N LEU A 433 11.76 -12.79 16.19
CA LEU A 433 12.31 -13.99 16.79
C LEU A 433 11.56 -15.23 16.29
N ARG A 434 12.28 -16.30 16.09
CA ARG A 434 11.71 -17.60 15.72
C ARG A 434 11.64 -18.52 16.95
N SER A 435 10.46 -19.06 17.24
CA SER A 435 10.26 -20.07 18.29
C SER A 435 9.16 -21.05 17.87
N GLY A 436 9.41 -22.35 18.00
CA GLY A 436 8.44 -23.40 17.66
C GLY A 436 7.96 -23.36 16.19
N GLY A 437 8.80 -22.87 15.27
CA GLY A 437 8.43 -22.73 13.84
C GLY A 437 7.58 -21.50 13.52
N LYS A 438 7.22 -20.66 14.51
CA LYS A 438 6.48 -19.40 14.35
C LYS A 438 7.41 -18.20 14.46
N LEU A 439 7.01 -17.08 13.86
CA LEU A 439 7.70 -15.80 13.95
C LEU A 439 6.94 -14.84 14.88
N TYR A 440 7.66 -14.27 15.83
CA TYR A 440 7.15 -13.31 16.81
C TYR A 440 7.85 -11.97 16.62
N SER A 441 7.09 -10.94 16.34
CA SER A 441 7.63 -9.60 16.15
C SER A 441 7.42 -8.74 17.40
N GLY A 442 8.48 -8.06 17.83
CA GLY A 442 8.44 -7.02 18.84
C GLY A 442 8.86 -5.68 18.27
N ARG A 443 8.32 -4.60 18.80
CA ARG A 443 8.67 -3.22 18.43
C ARG A 443 9.06 -2.43 19.66
N GLY A 444 10.00 -1.52 19.51
CA GLY A 444 10.43 -0.60 20.55
C GLY A 444 10.76 0.76 19.94
N ILE A 445 10.46 1.82 20.66
CA ILE A 445 10.65 3.19 20.22
C ILE A 445 11.35 3.98 21.30
N SER A 446 12.38 4.71 20.94
CA SER A 446 13.13 5.57 21.85
C SER A 446 13.95 6.60 21.07
N THR A 447 14.36 7.67 21.74
CA THR A 447 15.44 8.56 21.27
C THR A 447 16.81 7.87 21.38
N ASP A 448 16.93 6.80 22.17
CA ASP A 448 18.07 5.91 22.23
C ASP A 448 17.78 4.63 21.44
N ILE A 449 18.50 4.44 20.33
CA ILE A 449 18.33 3.29 19.42
C ILE A 449 18.59 1.97 20.14
N ILE A 450 19.53 1.93 21.08
CA ILE A 450 19.85 0.73 21.84
C ILE A 450 18.68 0.40 22.77
N GLY A 451 18.15 1.40 23.48
CA GLY A 451 16.95 1.25 24.28
C GLY A 451 15.75 0.80 23.47
N ALA A 452 15.54 1.36 22.27
CA ALA A 452 14.50 0.92 21.35
C ALA A 452 14.65 -0.57 20.98
N SER A 453 15.88 -1.02 20.68
CA SER A 453 16.19 -2.40 20.32
C SER A 453 15.96 -3.38 21.47
N VAL A 454 16.36 -3.01 22.70
CA VAL A 454 16.12 -3.80 23.91
C VAL A 454 14.62 -3.96 24.18
N HIS A 455 13.84 -2.89 24.06
CA HIS A 455 12.38 -2.95 24.20
C HIS A 455 11.73 -3.83 23.12
N ALA A 456 12.19 -3.70 21.86
CA ALA A 456 11.70 -4.55 20.76
C ALA A 456 11.95 -6.05 21.05
N TYR A 457 13.15 -6.38 21.52
CA TYR A 457 13.54 -7.75 21.81
C TYR A 457 12.69 -8.34 22.95
N LEU A 458 12.55 -7.60 24.06
CA LEU A 458 11.72 -8.02 25.19
C LEU A 458 10.24 -8.15 24.81
N ASN A 459 9.73 -7.30 23.96
CA ASN A 459 8.36 -7.38 23.48
C ASN A 459 8.12 -8.63 22.64
N ALA A 460 9.07 -9.03 21.80
CA ALA A 460 9.01 -10.30 21.07
C ALA A 460 9.04 -11.51 22.02
N ILE A 461 9.92 -11.50 23.00
CA ILE A 461 10.02 -12.55 24.02
C ILE A 461 8.74 -12.66 24.85
N ASN A 462 8.17 -11.53 25.29
CA ASN A 462 6.93 -11.55 26.06
C ASN A 462 5.77 -12.18 25.27
N LYS A 463 5.71 -12.00 23.96
CA LYS A 463 4.74 -12.67 23.09
C LYS A 463 4.95 -14.19 23.04
N ILE A 464 6.21 -14.63 22.94
CA ILE A 464 6.55 -16.06 22.95
C ILE A 464 6.10 -16.69 24.27
N VAL A 465 6.51 -16.08 25.40
CA VAL A 465 6.20 -16.59 26.74
C VAL A 465 4.69 -16.59 27.01
N TYR A 466 3.97 -15.57 26.55
CA TYR A 466 2.51 -15.50 26.68
C TYR A 466 1.81 -16.63 25.91
N GLU A 467 2.22 -16.88 24.66
CA GLU A 467 1.64 -17.97 23.87
C GLU A 467 2.01 -19.36 24.42
N GLU A 468 3.25 -19.53 24.90
CA GLU A 468 3.66 -20.77 25.56
C GLU A 468 2.86 -21.05 26.83
N ALA A 469 2.56 -19.99 27.62
CA ALA A 469 1.75 -20.14 28.84
C ALA A 469 0.24 -20.39 28.50
N ALA A 470 -0.25 -19.91 27.37
CA ALA A 470 -1.63 -20.18 26.94
C ALA A 470 -1.82 -21.58 26.36
N ASN A 471 -0.72 -22.25 25.94
CA ASN A 471 -0.71 -23.60 25.36
C ASN A 471 -0.28 -24.68 26.38
N ALA A 472 0.11 -24.30 27.57
CA ALA A 472 0.50 -25.20 28.69
C ALA A 472 -0.68 -25.41 29.65
#